data_abb34ac932d19a5aaae0415e6e5421af
#
_entry.id   abb34ac932d19a5aaae0415e6e5421af
#
_cell.length_a   1.000
_cell.length_b   1.000
_cell.length_c   1.000
_cell.angle_alpha   90.00
_cell.angle_beta   90.00
_cell.angle_gamma   90.00
#
_symmetry.space_group_name_H-M   'P 1'
#
loop_
_entity.id
_entity.type
_entity.pdbx_description
1 polymer ?
#
loop_
_entity_poly.entity_id
_entity_poly.type
_entity_poly.pdbx_seq_one_letter_code
_entity_poly.pdbx_strand_id
1 'polypeptide(L)'
;LWISRWQPPMLALVHGFTLGFLTMVMLGALLQLLPVIAGIGMPKPKIFASLSHGFLTLGTLSLMLSFVHFHSLLIQAAMVLLTLGLGIYLTALTWVLVKKLSQGDSIMGFRLAISSLVLVLLLGLALLARNLGLEWLPTTKQFTNIHALWGLIGWAGILIIAVSFQVIPMFHVAPAFPSIIRRYLAPGIFVSLLLSIVFPTIALPVLSLLHGLFALALLFVIRRRKRKVPDTSIRYWQLAAAALWLSSLLFFIPETIWNHYLPVDKTLLLSALFMYFYLMSIIQ
;
A
#
# COMPACT_ATOMS: atom_id res chain seq x y z
N LEU A 1 -18.97 -3.57 -14.49
CA LEU A 1 -17.72 -3.18 -13.81
C LEU A 1 -17.18 -4.30 -12.90
N TRP A 2 -18.03 -5.03 -12.19
CA TRP A 2 -17.64 -6.06 -11.20
C TRP A 2 -17.46 -7.48 -11.76
N ILE A 3 -17.46 -7.66 -13.09
CA ILE A 3 -17.39 -8.97 -13.73
C ILE A 3 -15.94 -9.49 -13.75
N SER A 4 -14.95 -8.62 -13.92
CA SER A 4 -13.54 -8.99 -13.93
C SER A 4 -12.63 -7.81 -13.58
N ARG A 5 -11.62 -8.08 -12.75
CA ARG A 5 -10.56 -7.10 -12.40
C ARG A 5 -9.65 -6.73 -13.59
N TRP A 6 -9.73 -7.48 -14.70
CA TRP A 6 -8.92 -7.27 -15.89
C TRP A 6 -9.57 -6.32 -16.90
N GLN A 7 -10.81 -5.88 -16.65
CA GLN A 7 -11.50 -4.96 -17.57
C GLN A 7 -10.87 -3.56 -17.51
N PRO A 8 -10.71 -2.90 -18.67
CA PRO A 8 -10.11 -1.56 -18.74
C PRO A 8 -10.77 -0.52 -17.81
N PRO A 9 -12.11 -0.43 -17.71
CA PRO A 9 -12.75 0.48 -16.77
C PRO A 9 -12.44 0.17 -15.30
N MET A 10 -12.25 -1.13 -14.96
CA MET A 10 -11.86 -1.52 -13.60
C MET A 10 -10.42 -1.12 -13.31
N LEU A 11 -9.51 -1.32 -14.27
CA LEU A 11 -8.12 -0.87 -14.12
C LEU A 11 -8.04 0.66 -13.96
N ALA A 12 -8.81 1.42 -14.73
CA ALA A 12 -8.91 2.87 -14.59
C ALA A 12 -9.39 3.25 -13.18
N LEU A 13 -10.48 2.64 -12.69
CA LEU A 13 -11.04 2.91 -11.37
C LEU A 13 -10.05 2.57 -10.24
N VAL A 14 -9.40 1.42 -10.29
CA VAL A 14 -8.42 0.99 -9.28
C VAL A 14 -7.24 1.96 -9.24
N HIS A 15 -6.70 2.40 -10.39
CA HIS A 15 -5.60 3.37 -10.39
C HIS A 15 -6.05 4.77 -9.98
N GLY A 16 -7.25 5.21 -10.35
CA GLY A 16 -7.83 6.45 -9.84
C GLY A 16 -7.93 6.45 -8.32
N PHE A 17 -8.34 5.32 -7.73
CA PHE A 17 -8.39 5.15 -6.29
C PHE A 17 -6.99 5.03 -5.66
N THR A 18 -6.12 4.16 -6.16
CA THR A 18 -4.83 3.86 -5.53
C THR A 18 -3.79 4.97 -5.74
N LEU A 19 -3.71 5.58 -6.92
CA LEU A 19 -2.81 6.70 -7.20
C LEU A 19 -3.47 8.05 -6.90
N GLY A 20 -4.68 8.27 -7.43
CA GLY A 20 -5.37 9.56 -7.36
C GLY A 20 -5.88 9.91 -5.97
N PHE A 21 -6.17 8.92 -5.11
CA PHE A 21 -6.59 9.16 -3.74
C PHE A 21 -5.60 8.60 -2.73
N LEU A 22 -5.48 7.28 -2.62
CA LEU A 22 -4.74 6.60 -1.57
C LEU A 22 -3.28 7.08 -1.48
N THR A 23 -2.53 6.99 -2.60
CA THR A 23 -1.12 7.40 -2.62
C THR A 23 -0.95 8.89 -2.34
N MET A 24 -1.79 9.75 -2.91
CA MET A 24 -1.71 11.20 -2.64
C MET A 24 -1.92 11.54 -1.17
N VAL A 25 -2.93 10.94 -0.51
CA VAL A 25 -3.18 11.15 0.92
C VAL A 25 -2.01 10.62 1.75
N MET A 26 -1.51 9.43 1.45
CA MET A 26 -0.37 8.83 2.16
C MET A 26 0.91 9.66 2.02
N LEU A 27 1.21 10.18 0.83
CA LEU A 27 2.34 11.08 0.61
C LEU A 27 2.16 12.40 1.39
N GLY A 28 0.95 12.97 1.39
CA GLY A 28 0.61 14.16 2.18
C GLY A 28 0.78 13.92 3.69
N ALA A 29 0.31 12.77 4.20
CA ALA A 29 0.47 12.39 5.60
C ALA A 29 1.96 12.22 5.99
N LEU A 30 2.79 11.64 5.10
CA LEU A 30 4.23 11.51 5.35
C LEU A 30 4.94 12.86 5.51
N LEU A 31 4.51 13.92 4.82
CA LEU A 31 5.08 15.26 5.02
C LEU A 31 4.90 15.77 6.45
N GLN A 32 3.80 15.41 7.08
CA GLN A 32 3.48 15.80 8.45
C GLN A 32 4.12 14.84 9.48
N LEU A 33 4.12 13.54 9.19
CA LEU A 33 4.60 12.52 10.12
C LEU A 33 6.12 12.41 10.17
N LEU A 34 6.83 12.61 9.06
CA LEU A 34 8.29 12.48 9.01
C LEU A 34 9.03 13.39 10.00
N PRO A 35 8.70 14.69 10.13
CA PRO A 35 9.33 15.54 11.15
C PRO A 35 9.13 15.02 12.56
N VAL A 36 7.95 14.46 12.87
CA VAL A 36 7.61 13.93 14.18
C VAL A 36 8.33 12.61 14.47
N ILE A 37 8.35 11.70 13.50
CA ILE A 37 8.87 10.35 13.68
C ILE A 37 10.38 10.29 13.42
N ALA A 38 10.85 10.96 12.37
CA ALA A 38 12.26 10.97 12.00
C ALA A 38 13.05 12.16 12.56
N GLY A 39 12.38 13.20 13.08
CA GLY A 39 13.03 14.42 13.56
C GLY A 39 13.67 15.25 12.43
N ILE A 40 13.40 14.95 11.17
CA ILE A 40 13.94 15.65 10.00
C ILE A 40 12.79 15.96 9.06
N GLY A 41 12.57 17.24 8.76
CA GLY A 41 11.59 17.68 7.79
C GLY A 41 12.11 17.59 6.35
N MET A 42 11.20 17.45 5.41
CA MET A 42 11.50 17.54 3.99
C MET A 42 11.91 18.98 3.63
N PRO A 43 12.96 19.20 2.82
CA PRO A 43 13.32 20.53 2.36
C PRO A 43 12.23 21.08 1.44
N LYS A 44 11.92 22.38 1.59
CA LYS A 44 10.92 23.10 0.75
C LYS A 44 9.62 22.28 0.53
N PRO A 45 8.93 21.80 1.58
CA PRO A 45 7.88 20.79 1.47
C PRO A 45 6.71 21.24 0.59
N LYS A 46 6.37 22.53 0.58
CA LYS A 46 5.31 23.08 -0.29
C LYS A 46 5.61 22.91 -1.77
N ILE A 47 6.85 23.16 -2.20
CA ILE A 47 7.24 23.04 -3.60
C ILE A 47 7.20 21.59 -4.05
N PHE A 48 7.83 20.69 -3.29
CA PHE A 48 7.83 19.27 -3.58
C PHE A 48 6.42 18.68 -3.60
N ALA A 49 5.58 19.04 -2.62
CA ALA A 49 4.20 18.58 -2.55
C ALA A 49 3.36 19.07 -3.74
N SER A 50 3.44 20.37 -4.09
CA SER A 50 2.64 20.94 -5.19
C SER A 50 3.04 20.36 -6.55
N LEU A 51 4.35 20.25 -6.82
CA LEU A 51 4.84 19.67 -8.08
C LEU A 51 4.46 18.19 -8.19
N SER A 52 4.73 17.41 -7.13
CA SER A 52 4.40 15.99 -7.11
C SER A 52 2.89 15.79 -7.27
N HIS A 53 2.07 16.54 -6.54
CA HIS A 53 0.60 16.45 -6.63
C HIS A 53 0.10 16.78 -8.05
N GLY A 54 0.60 17.87 -8.67
CA GLY A 54 0.21 18.24 -10.01
C GLY A 54 0.55 17.16 -11.05
N PHE A 55 1.79 16.67 -11.03
CA PHE A 55 2.21 15.58 -11.93
C PHE A 55 1.48 14.27 -11.66
N LEU A 56 1.24 13.90 -10.40
CA LEU A 56 0.47 12.70 -10.06
C LEU A 56 -0.99 12.81 -10.51
N THR A 57 -1.63 13.96 -10.33
CA THR A 57 -3.01 14.19 -10.79
C THR A 57 -3.11 14.01 -12.30
N LEU A 58 -2.30 14.74 -13.06
CA LEU A 58 -2.30 14.67 -14.52
C LEU A 58 -1.89 13.28 -15.03
N GLY A 59 -0.88 12.67 -14.39
CA GLY A 59 -0.43 11.32 -14.73
C GLY A 59 -1.49 10.26 -14.48
N THR A 60 -2.19 10.34 -13.34
CA THR A 60 -3.28 9.41 -13.01
C THR A 60 -4.46 9.57 -13.98
N LEU A 61 -4.85 10.80 -14.31
CA LEU A 61 -5.91 11.05 -15.30
C LEU A 61 -5.51 10.50 -16.69
N SER A 62 -4.27 10.77 -17.13
CA SER A 62 -3.76 10.23 -18.40
C SER A 62 -3.76 8.70 -18.39
N LEU A 63 -3.38 8.07 -17.27
CA LEU A 63 -3.40 6.61 -17.11
C LEU A 63 -4.82 6.05 -17.18
N MET A 64 -5.78 6.64 -16.46
CA MET A 64 -7.18 6.22 -16.48
C MET A 64 -7.77 6.31 -17.89
N LEU A 65 -7.53 7.42 -18.57
CA LEU A 65 -7.98 7.62 -19.96
C LEU A 65 -7.30 6.65 -20.92
N SER A 66 -6.02 6.31 -20.70
CA SER A 66 -5.29 5.35 -21.53
C SER A 66 -5.87 3.95 -21.45
N PHE A 67 -6.38 3.52 -20.29
CA PHE A 67 -7.07 2.23 -20.16
C PHE A 67 -8.39 2.19 -20.91
N VAL A 68 -9.11 3.31 -20.97
CA VAL A 68 -10.43 3.37 -21.63
C VAL A 68 -10.30 3.53 -23.15
N HIS A 69 -9.37 4.37 -23.60
CA HIS A 69 -9.26 4.75 -25.01
C HIS A 69 -8.09 4.09 -25.75
N PHE A 70 -7.18 3.38 -25.05
CA PHE A 70 -6.01 2.69 -25.62
C PHE A 70 -5.13 3.57 -26.55
N HIS A 71 -5.01 4.87 -26.23
CA HIS A 71 -4.27 5.82 -27.06
C HIS A 71 -2.81 5.92 -26.62
N SER A 72 -1.86 5.74 -27.54
CA SER A 72 -0.42 5.69 -27.24
C SER A 72 0.11 6.97 -26.59
N LEU A 73 -0.34 8.15 -27.02
CA LEU A 73 0.06 9.42 -26.38
C LEU A 73 -0.38 9.52 -24.91
N LEU A 74 -1.57 8.99 -24.56
CA LEU A 74 -2.03 8.96 -23.16
C LEU A 74 -1.17 8.03 -22.32
N ILE A 75 -0.75 6.89 -22.87
CA ILE A 75 0.18 5.96 -22.19
C ILE A 75 1.52 6.65 -21.95
N GLN A 76 2.10 7.29 -22.98
CA GLN A 76 3.37 8.00 -22.86
C GLN A 76 3.29 9.16 -21.86
N ALA A 77 2.22 9.97 -21.93
CA ALA A 77 1.97 11.05 -20.98
C ALA A 77 1.87 10.52 -19.54
N ALA A 78 1.12 9.42 -19.31
CA ALA A 78 1.03 8.77 -18.01
C ALA A 78 2.41 8.32 -17.50
N MET A 79 3.21 7.65 -18.34
CA MET A 79 4.57 7.21 -17.97
C MET A 79 5.45 8.38 -17.53
N VAL A 80 5.49 9.46 -18.29
CA VAL A 80 6.32 10.64 -17.97
C VAL A 80 5.81 11.33 -16.70
N LEU A 81 4.52 11.63 -16.63
CA LEU A 81 3.94 12.41 -15.53
C LEU A 81 3.97 11.64 -14.20
N LEU A 82 3.70 10.34 -14.20
CA LEU A 82 3.81 9.50 -13.00
C LEU A 82 5.26 9.35 -12.54
N THR A 83 6.20 9.20 -13.49
CA THR A 83 7.63 9.16 -13.17
C THR A 83 8.09 10.47 -12.54
N LEU A 84 7.70 11.60 -13.08
CA LEU A 84 8.02 12.92 -12.51
C LEU A 84 7.36 13.10 -11.13
N GLY A 85 6.07 12.80 -11.01
CA GLY A 85 5.32 13.00 -9.77
C GLY A 85 5.83 12.16 -8.61
N LEU A 86 6.00 10.86 -8.81
CA LEU A 86 6.57 9.96 -7.80
C LEU A 86 8.07 10.17 -7.64
N GLY A 87 8.83 10.36 -8.73
CA GLY A 87 10.27 10.53 -8.69
C GLY A 87 10.70 11.74 -7.87
N ILE A 88 10.05 12.90 -8.05
CA ILE A 88 10.31 14.11 -7.25
C ILE A 88 10.10 13.83 -5.76
N TYR A 89 9.01 13.15 -5.41
CA TYR A 89 8.69 12.84 -4.03
C TYR A 89 9.63 11.79 -3.44
N LEU A 90 9.89 10.71 -4.17
CA LEU A 90 10.76 9.61 -3.76
C LEU A 90 12.20 10.07 -3.54
N THR A 91 12.74 10.94 -4.38
CA THR A 91 14.09 11.49 -4.19
C THR A 91 14.19 12.30 -2.90
N ALA A 92 13.20 13.16 -2.63
CA ALA A 92 13.16 13.95 -1.41
C ALA A 92 13.01 13.07 -0.16
N LEU A 93 12.12 12.06 -0.19
CA LEU A 93 11.94 11.10 0.91
C LEU A 93 13.20 10.27 1.17
N THR A 94 13.80 9.72 0.13
CA THR A 94 15.01 8.92 0.23
C THR A 94 16.15 9.74 0.84
N TRP A 95 16.31 11.00 0.42
CA TRP A 95 17.30 11.90 1.00
C TRP A 95 17.09 12.09 2.52
N VAL A 96 15.85 12.30 2.98
CA VAL A 96 15.52 12.43 4.40
C VAL A 96 15.84 11.14 5.16
N LEU A 97 15.43 9.99 4.64
CA LEU A 97 15.58 8.70 5.32
C LEU A 97 17.00 8.16 5.31
N VAL A 98 17.82 8.51 4.31
CA VAL A 98 19.25 8.17 4.29
C VAL A 98 20.03 9.00 5.31
N LYS A 99 19.71 10.29 5.44
CA LYS A 99 20.36 11.17 6.44
C LYS A 99 20.04 10.77 7.89
N LYS A 100 18.90 10.11 8.11
CA LYS A 100 18.54 9.62 9.44
C LYS A 100 19.25 8.29 9.71
N LEU A 101 20.39 8.35 10.37
CA LEU A 101 21.18 7.17 10.79
C LEU A 101 20.52 6.42 11.96
N SER A 102 19.56 7.02 12.69
CA SER A 102 18.91 6.34 13.80
C SER A 102 18.02 5.18 13.30
N GLN A 103 18.25 4.02 13.89
CA GLN A 103 17.54 2.77 13.58
C GLN A 103 16.29 2.68 14.47
N GLY A 104 15.21 3.37 14.09
CA GLY A 104 13.90 3.15 14.70
C GLY A 104 13.10 2.11 13.91
N ASP A 105 12.31 1.28 14.60
CA ASP A 105 11.48 0.25 13.96
C ASP A 105 10.54 0.83 12.89
N SER A 106 9.94 2.01 13.14
CA SER A 106 9.11 2.73 12.16
C SER A 106 9.91 3.26 10.96
N ILE A 107 11.16 3.68 11.16
CA ILE A 107 12.02 4.18 10.06
C ILE A 107 12.39 3.04 9.11
N MET A 108 12.66 1.85 9.64
CA MET A 108 12.86 0.66 8.80
C MET A 108 11.61 0.37 7.96
N GLY A 109 10.42 0.40 8.58
CA GLY A 109 9.17 0.22 7.85
C GLY A 109 8.96 1.28 6.74
N PHE A 110 9.28 2.54 6.99
CA PHE A 110 9.23 3.59 5.95
C PHE A 110 10.17 3.32 4.80
N ARG A 111 11.42 2.92 5.08
CA ARG A 111 12.39 2.55 4.04
C ARG A 111 11.87 1.42 3.16
N LEU A 112 11.31 0.37 3.77
CA LEU A 112 10.75 -0.77 3.06
C LEU A 112 9.52 -0.40 2.24
N ALA A 113 8.62 0.43 2.77
CA ALA A 113 7.46 0.93 2.04
C ALA A 113 7.87 1.77 0.82
N ILE A 114 8.85 2.68 0.97
CA ILE A 114 9.37 3.50 -0.13
C ILE A 114 10.07 2.63 -1.18
N SER A 115 10.87 1.63 -0.77
CA SER A 115 11.46 0.68 -1.71
C SER A 115 10.40 -0.10 -2.48
N SER A 116 9.30 -0.45 -1.81
CA SER A 116 8.13 -1.07 -2.45
C SER A 116 7.48 -0.13 -3.47
N LEU A 117 7.31 1.15 -3.15
CA LEU A 117 6.74 2.14 -4.07
C LEU A 117 7.61 2.34 -5.33
N VAL A 118 8.95 2.34 -5.16
CA VAL A 118 9.88 2.38 -6.30
C VAL A 118 9.67 1.17 -7.21
N LEU A 119 9.57 -0.03 -6.62
CA LEU A 119 9.32 -1.27 -7.37
C LEU A 119 7.97 -1.24 -8.09
N VAL A 120 6.92 -0.75 -7.42
CA VAL A 120 5.59 -0.58 -8.02
C VAL A 120 5.64 0.36 -9.21
N LEU A 121 6.35 1.49 -9.10
CA LEU A 121 6.53 2.42 -10.21
C LEU A 121 7.23 1.74 -11.39
N LEU A 122 8.35 1.07 -11.14
CA LEU A 122 9.10 0.37 -12.19
C LEU A 122 8.29 -0.71 -12.89
N LEU A 123 7.57 -1.54 -12.11
CA LEU A 123 6.69 -2.57 -12.66
C LEU A 123 5.53 -1.97 -13.45
N GLY A 124 4.93 -0.88 -12.95
CA GLY A 124 3.86 -0.16 -13.66
C GLY A 124 4.33 0.42 -14.98
N LEU A 125 5.52 1.05 -15.01
CA LEU A 125 6.12 1.56 -16.24
C LEU A 125 6.43 0.44 -17.24
N ALA A 126 6.93 -0.69 -16.78
CA ALA A 126 7.20 -1.85 -17.64
C ALA A 126 5.91 -2.44 -18.23
N LEU A 127 4.81 -2.51 -17.44
CA LEU A 127 3.50 -2.94 -17.92
C LEU A 127 2.91 -1.95 -18.94
N LEU A 128 3.10 -0.64 -18.76
CA LEU A 128 2.68 0.38 -19.71
C LEU A 128 3.52 0.34 -21.00
N ALA A 129 4.84 0.16 -20.88
CA ALA A 129 5.74 0.02 -22.03
C ALA A 129 5.36 -1.16 -22.92
N ARG A 130 4.88 -2.27 -22.33
CA ARG A 130 4.35 -3.39 -23.10
C ARG A 130 3.13 -3.02 -23.94
N ASN A 131 2.24 -2.16 -23.44
CA ASN A 131 1.08 -1.68 -24.20
C ASN A 131 1.50 -0.78 -25.40
N LEU A 132 2.76 -0.35 -25.44
CA LEU A 132 3.38 0.34 -26.57
C LEU A 132 4.17 -0.60 -27.50
N GLY A 133 4.08 -1.92 -27.30
CA GLY A 133 4.78 -2.92 -28.10
C GLY A 133 6.21 -3.26 -27.64
N LEU A 134 6.64 -2.75 -26.46
CA LEU A 134 7.95 -3.08 -25.90
C LEU A 134 7.84 -4.33 -25.01
N GLU A 135 8.09 -5.50 -25.55
CA GLU A 135 7.90 -6.79 -24.89
C GLU A 135 9.10 -7.20 -24.02
N TRP A 136 9.35 -6.49 -22.93
CA TRP A 136 10.45 -6.82 -22.01
C TRP A 136 10.05 -7.87 -20.95
N LEU A 137 8.76 -8.06 -20.72
CA LEU A 137 8.24 -8.97 -19.69
C LEU A 137 7.54 -10.17 -20.33
N PRO A 138 7.84 -11.40 -19.88
CA PRO A 138 7.36 -12.62 -20.51
C PRO A 138 5.85 -12.84 -20.40
N THR A 139 5.20 -12.46 -19.29
CA THR A 139 3.75 -12.64 -19.08
C THR A 139 3.11 -11.46 -18.35
N THR A 140 2.01 -10.95 -18.88
CA THR A 140 1.30 -9.78 -18.33
C THR A 140 0.55 -10.07 -17.03
N LYS A 141 -0.16 -11.19 -16.93
CA LYS A 141 -0.99 -11.50 -15.74
C LYS A 141 -0.15 -11.69 -14.49
N GLN A 142 0.96 -12.39 -14.57
CA GLN A 142 1.85 -12.61 -13.43
C GLN A 142 2.45 -11.29 -12.94
N PHE A 143 3.00 -10.48 -13.85
CA PHE A 143 3.59 -9.19 -13.46
C PHE A 143 2.56 -8.18 -12.95
N THR A 144 1.33 -8.21 -13.49
CA THR A 144 0.23 -7.40 -12.95
C THR A 144 -0.13 -7.82 -11.52
N ASN A 145 -0.15 -9.13 -11.23
CA ASN A 145 -0.37 -9.62 -9.87
C ASN A 145 0.74 -9.17 -8.91
N ILE A 146 2.01 -9.27 -9.34
CA ILE A 146 3.16 -8.81 -8.55
C ILE A 146 3.06 -7.29 -8.33
N HIS A 147 2.78 -6.49 -9.37
CA HIS A 147 2.58 -5.05 -9.26
C HIS A 147 1.49 -4.70 -8.24
N ALA A 148 0.31 -5.34 -8.31
CA ALA A 148 -0.79 -5.12 -7.38
C ALA A 148 -0.42 -5.51 -5.95
N LEU A 149 0.23 -6.65 -5.75
CA LEU A 149 0.64 -7.14 -4.45
C LEU A 149 1.66 -6.19 -3.78
N TRP A 150 2.68 -5.73 -4.54
CA TRP A 150 3.65 -4.77 -4.04
C TRP A 150 3.05 -3.39 -3.79
N GLY A 151 2.05 -2.96 -4.58
CA GLY A 151 1.33 -1.70 -4.36
C GLY A 151 0.49 -1.72 -3.10
N LEU A 152 -0.34 -2.75 -2.92
CA LEU A 152 -1.25 -2.84 -1.80
C LEU A 152 -0.54 -3.23 -0.50
N ILE A 153 0.22 -4.31 -0.52
CA ILE A 153 0.87 -4.85 0.68
C ILE A 153 2.21 -4.18 0.94
N GLY A 154 3.04 -4.03 -0.09
CA GLY A 154 4.38 -3.45 0.06
C GLY A 154 4.36 -1.96 0.33
N TRP A 155 3.71 -1.16 -0.51
CA TRP A 155 3.62 0.28 -0.31
C TRP A 155 2.62 0.62 0.79
N ALA A 156 1.33 0.39 0.57
CA ALA A 156 0.30 0.86 1.48
C ALA A 156 0.29 0.08 2.81
N GLY A 157 0.36 -1.24 2.77
CA GLY A 157 0.31 -2.09 3.95
C GLY A 157 1.48 -1.87 4.90
N ILE A 158 2.73 -1.93 4.41
CA ILE A 158 3.92 -1.71 5.25
C ILE A 158 3.95 -0.29 5.80
N LEU A 159 3.55 0.73 5.00
CA LEU A 159 3.53 2.11 5.47
C LEU A 159 2.54 2.30 6.63
N ILE A 160 1.33 1.78 6.51
CA ILE A 160 0.32 1.84 7.58
C ILE A 160 0.80 1.13 8.84
N ILE A 161 1.42 -0.04 8.71
CA ILE A 161 2.01 -0.77 9.85
C ILE A 161 3.08 0.09 10.53
N ALA A 162 4.00 0.68 9.77
CA ALA A 162 5.07 1.51 10.31
C ALA A 162 4.56 2.77 11.00
N VAL A 163 3.53 3.42 10.43
CA VAL A 163 2.86 4.60 11.00
C VAL A 163 2.12 4.23 12.28
N SER A 164 1.42 3.10 12.29
CA SER A 164 0.62 2.66 13.44
C SER A 164 1.46 2.46 14.72
N PHE A 165 2.72 2.06 14.60
CA PHE A 165 3.63 1.88 15.73
C PHE A 165 3.87 3.17 16.53
N GLN A 166 3.70 4.33 15.90
CA GLN A 166 3.82 5.64 16.56
C GLN A 166 2.44 6.27 16.83
N VAL A 167 1.57 6.28 15.83
CA VAL A 167 0.29 7.00 15.86
C VAL A 167 -0.63 6.43 16.93
N ILE A 168 -0.75 5.12 17.04
CA ILE A 168 -1.66 4.49 18.01
C ILE A 168 -1.23 4.77 19.46
N PRO A 169 0.03 4.52 19.88
CA PRO A 169 0.47 4.87 21.24
C PRO A 169 0.34 6.35 21.53
N MET A 170 0.69 7.21 20.59
CA MET A 170 0.76 8.66 20.79
C MET A 170 -0.63 9.29 20.92
N PHE A 171 -1.55 9.02 19.99
CA PHE A 171 -2.86 9.69 19.97
C PHE A 171 -3.90 9.05 20.88
N HIS A 172 -3.80 7.75 21.14
CA HIS A 172 -4.77 7.03 21.95
C HIS A 172 -4.29 6.67 23.35
N VAL A 173 -3.10 7.15 23.75
CA VAL A 173 -2.47 6.84 25.04
C VAL A 173 -2.46 5.32 25.27
N ALA A 174 -2.06 4.59 24.24
CA ALA A 174 -1.96 3.14 24.25
C ALA A 174 -0.52 2.70 24.56
N PRO A 175 -0.31 1.46 25.04
CA PRO A 175 1.04 0.93 25.18
C PRO A 175 1.72 0.77 23.81
N ALA A 176 3.05 0.74 23.80
CA ALA A 176 3.78 0.41 22.58
C ALA A 176 3.44 -1.00 22.11
N PHE A 177 3.49 -1.23 20.80
CA PHE A 177 3.40 -2.58 20.24
C PHE A 177 4.54 -3.46 20.77
N PRO A 178 4.36 -4.80 20.88
CA PRO A 178 5.43 -5.71 21.29
C PRO A 178 6.69 -5.52 20.42
N SER A 179 7.86 -5.54 21.04
CA SER A 179 9.13 -5.25 20.37
C SER A 179 9.41 -6.17 19.17
N ILE A 180 9.05 -7.46 19.30
CA ILE A 180 9.19 -8.44 18.22
C ILE A 180 8.33 -8.06 17.00
N ILE A 181 7.11 -7.57 17.21
CA ILE A 181 6.22 -7.10 16.13
C ILE A 181 6.81 -5.87 15.45
N ARG A 182 7.21 -4.87 16.23
CA ARG A 182 7.78 -3.64 15.68
C ARG A 182 9.04 -3.89 14.85
N ARG A 183 9.91 -4.81 15.32
CA ARG A 183 11.21 -5.06 14.72
C ARG A 183 11.15 -5.95 13.49
N TYR A 184 10.31 -6.99 13.49
CA TYR A 184 10.37 -8.05 12.49
C TYR A 184 9.18 -8.11 11.53
N LEU A 185 8.05 -7.48 11.85
CA LEU A 185 6.85 -7.60 11.03
C LEU A 185 7.02 -6.98 9.63
N ALA A 186 7.44 -5.71 9.55
CA ALA A 186 7.63 -5.04 8.25
C ALA A 186 8.74 -5.71 7.41
N PRO A 187 9.93 -6.05 7.96
CA PRO A 187 10.92 -6.87 7.24
C PRO A 187 10.38 -8.23 6.81
N GLY A 188 9.64 -8.93 7.66
CA GLY A 188 9.04 -10.23 7.33
C GLY A 188 8.06 -10.14 6.16
N ILE A 189 7.19 -9.13 6.13
CA ILE A 189 6.29 -8.86 5.02
C ILE A 189 7.09 -8.58 3.74
N PHE A 190 8.11 -7.74 3.81
CA PHE A 190 8.93 -7.38 2.66
C PHE A 190 9.67 -8.59 2.07
N VAL A 191 10.29 -9.41 2.91
CA VAL A 191 10.95 -10.66 2.48
C VAL A 191 9.93 -11.63 1.87
N SER A 192 8.75 -11.76 2.46
CA SER A 192 7.68 -12.60 1.91
C SER A 192 7.19 -12.09 0.55
N LEU A 193 7.15 -10.76 0.34
CA LEU A 193 6.87 -10.18 -0.98
C LEU A 193 7.94 -10.53 -2.01
N LEU A 194 9.22 -10.49 -1.64
CA LEU A 194 10.31 -10.93 -2.52
C LEU A 194 10.17 -12.42 -2.85
N LEU A 195 9.92 -13.26 -1.86
CA LEU A 195 9.72 -14.70 -2.05
C LEU A 195 8.49 -15.02 -2.90
N SER A 196 7.45 -14.18 -2.87
CA SER A 196 6.23 -14.39 -3.66
C SER A 196 6.45 -14.34 -5.18
N ILE A 197 7.55 -13.76 -5.62
CA ILE A 197 7.93 -13.70 -7.04
C ILE A 197 8.30 -15.11 -7.56
N VAL A 198 8.97 -15.91 -6.73
CA VAL A 198 9.50 -17.23 -7.10
C VAL A 198 8.67 -18.36 -6.48
N PHE A 199 8.27 -18.20 -5.22
CA PHE A 199 7.59 -19.21 -4.41
C PHE A 199 6.22 -18.72 -3.88
N PRO A 200 5.25 -18.36 -4.75
CA PRO A 200 3.97 -17.77 -4.32
C PRO A 200 3.17 -18.71 -3.40
N THR A 201 3.24 -20.01 -3.61
CA THR A 201 2.51 -21.02 -2.80
C THR A 201 2.91 -21.04 -1.32
N ILE A 202 4.15 -20.64 -1.00
CA ILE A 202 4.64 -20.53 0.38
C ILE A 202 4.50 -19.09 0.88
N ALA A 203 4.87 -18.12 0.06
CA ALA A 203 4.95 -16.74 0.48
C ALA A 203 3.59 -16.08 0.73
N LEU A 204 2.56 -16.39 -0.06
CA LEU A 204 1.22 -15.81 0.13
C LEU A 204 0.55 -16.24 1.43
N PRO A 205 0.57 -17.53 1.86
CA PRO A 205 0.13 -17.92 3.20
C PRO A 205 0.89 -17.20 4.32
N VAL A 206 2.21 -17.06 4.20
CA VAL A 206 3.03 -16.33 5.20
C VAL A 206 2.62 -14.86 5.25
N LEU A 207 2.42 -14.19 4.12
CA LEU A 207 1.92 -12.82 4.07
C LEU A 207 0.57 -12.68 4.77
N SER A 208 -0.34 -13.61 4.52
CA SER A 208 -1.65 -13.64 5.17
C SER A 208 -1.53 -13.78 6.69
N LEU A 209 -0.69 -14.70 7.19
CA LEU A 209 -0.43 -14.87 8.62
C LEU A 209 0.18 -13.63 9.27
N LEU A 210 1.15 -12.98 8.61
CA LEU A 210 1.79 -11.75 9.12
C LEU A 210 0.78 -10.60 9.24
N HIS A 211 -0.15 -10.45 8.30
CA HIS A 211 -1.22 -9.47 8.37
C HIS A 211 -2.24 -9.80 9.47
N GLY A 212 -2.59 -11.06 9.63
CA GLY A 212 -3.41 -11.53 10.74
C GLY A 212 -2.77 -11.26 12.10
N LEU A 213 -1.46 -11.51 12.22
CA LEU A 213 -0.68 -11.20 13.42
C LEU A 213 -0.69 -9.69 13.73
N PHE A 214 -0.53 -8.83 12.71
CA PHE A 214 -0.65 -7.39 12.89
C PHE A 214 -2.05 -6.99 13.37
N ALA A 215 -3.10 -7.53 12.77
CA ALA A 215 -4.48 -7.24 13.17
C ALA A 215 -4.72 -7.58 14.64
N LEU A 216 -4.26 -8.74 15.11
CA LEU A 216 -4.35 -9.15 16.52
C LEU A 216 -3.53 -8.23 17.44
N ALA A 217 -2.31 -7.90 17.05
CA ALA A 217 -1.46 -6.97 17.81
C ALA A 217 -2.10 -5.59 17.92
N LEU A 218 -2.71 -5.10 16.85
CA LEU A 218 -3.42 -3.82 16.81
C LEU A 218 -4.62 -3.83 17.77
N LEU A 219 -5.46 -4.86 17.72
CA LEU A 219 -6.60 -5.02 18.65
C LEU A 219 -6.14 -5.12 20.11
N PHE A 220 -5.06 -5.85 20.38
CA PHE A 220 -4.48 -5.98 21.71
C PHE A 220 -4.03 -4.61 22.25
N VAL A 221 -3.30 -3.82 21.45
CA VAL A 221 -2.80 -2.49 21.85
C VAL A 221 -3.95 -1.52 22.07
N ILE A 222 -4.93 -1.48 21.16
CA ILE A 222 -6.11 -0.61 21.28
C ILE A 222 -6.93 -0.95 22.54
N ARG A 223 -7.12 -2.21 22.86
CA ARG A 223 -7.85 -2.62 24.08
C ARG A 223 -7.18 -2.16 25.37
N ARG A 224 -5.86 -2.01 25.37
CA ARG A 224 -5.05 -1.57 26.53
C ARG A 224 -4.84 -0.07 26.62
N ARG A 225 -5.49 0.74 25.74
CA ARG A 225 -5.37 2.20 25.82
C ARG A 225 -5.88 2.74 27.17
N LYS A 226 -5.19 3.74 27.70
CA LYS A 226 -5.59 4.40 28.95
C LYS A 226 -6.73 5.38 28.74
N ARG A 227 -6.75 6.08 27.60
CA ARG A 227 -7.83 7.01 27.22
C ARG A 227 -9.10 6.24 26.88
N LYS A 228 -10.11 6.28 27.78
CA LYS A 228 -11.38 5.56 27.64
C LYS A 228 -12.47 6.36 26.92
N VAL A 229 -12.22 7.62 26.58
CA VAL A 229 -13.19 8.47 25.88
C VAL A 229 -13.58 7.81 24.56
N PRO A 230 -14.88 7.75 24.21
CA PRO A 230 -15.33 7.32 22.90
C PRO A 230 -14.71 8.18 21.80
N ASP A 231 -14.09 7.54 20.84
CA ASP A 231 -13.37 8.19 19.75
C ASP A 231 -13.67 7.43 18.45
N THR A 232 -14.15 8.17 17.46
CA THR A 232 -14.51 7.60 16.15
C THR A 232 -13.30 6.99 15.47
N SER A 233 -12.12 7.59 15.64
CA SER A 233 -10.88 7.05 15.03
C SER A 233 -10.55 5.65 15.56
N ILE A 234 -10.80 5.37 16.85
CA ILE A 234 -10.62 4.04 17.41
C ILE A 234 -11.55 3.00 16.75
N ARG A 235 -12.79 3.39 16.45
CA ARG A 235 -13.73 2.48 15.76
C ARG A 235 -13.24 2.14 14.36
N TYR A 236 -12.68 3.10 13.65
CA TYR A 236 -12.07 2.86 12.34
C TYR A 236 -10.85 1.93 12.44
N TRP A 237 -9.97 2.12 13.42
CA TRP A 237 -8.86 1.19 13.66
C TRP A 237 -9.34 -0.22 14.02
N GLN A 238 -10.42 -0.35 14.79
CA GLN A 238 -11.03 -1.64 15.13
C GLN A 238 -11.66 -2.31 13.89
N LEU A 239 -12.37 -1.54 13.06
CA LEU A 239 -12.92 -2.03 11.79
C LEU A 239 -11.82 -2.50 10.85
N ALA A 240 -10.77 -1.70 10.70
CA ALA A 240 -9.59 -2.05 9.90
C ALA A 240 -8.94 -3.36 10.38
N ALA A 241 -8.73 -3.52 11.68
CA ALA A 241 -8.17 -4.73 12.26
C ALA A 241 -9.08 -5.95 12.06
N ALA A 242 -10.40 -5.76 12.22
CA ALA A 242 -11.37 -6.85 12.01
C ALA A 242 -11.41 -7.29 10.53
N ALA A 243 -11.40 -6.33 9.59
CA ALA A 243 -11.38 -6.63 8.16
C ALA A 243 -10.09 -7.34 7.75
N LEU A 244 -8.94 -6.88 8.26
CA LEU A 244 -7.65 -7.51 7.99
C LEU A 244 -7.56 -8.92 8.57
N TRP A 245 -8.07 -9.13 9.79
CA TRP A 245 -8.14 -10.43 10.42
C TRP A 245 -9.06 -11.38 9.64
N LEU A 246 -10.25 -10.90 9.25
CA LEU A 246 -11.19 -11.66 8.44
C LEU A 246 -10.57 -12.04 7.08
N SER A 247 -9.94 -11.08 6.40
CA SER A 247 -9.23 -11.34 5.15
C SER A 247 -8.16 -12.42 5.29
N SER A 248 -7.38 -12.37 6.40
CA SER A 248 -6.38 -13.39 6.71
C SER A 248 -6.98 -14.78 6.91
N LEU A 249 -8.11 -14.90 7.61
CA LEU A 249 -8.79 -16.18 7.80
C LEU A 249 -9.38 -16.73 6.51
N LEU A 250 -10.08 -15.89 5.75
CA LEU A 250 -10.73 -16.26 4.50
C LEU A 250 -9.71 -16.71 3.44
N PHE A 251 -8.47 -16.20 3.50
CA PHE A 251 -7.41 -16.63 2.60
C PHE A 251 -7.16 -18.14 2.65
N PHE A 252 -7.27 -18.77 3.85
CA PHE A 252 -6.99 -20.19 4.04
C PHE A 252 -8.16 -21.12 3.67
N ILE A 253 -9.33 -20.59 3.32
CA ILE A 253 -10.42 -21.41 2.80
C ILE A 253 -10.02 -21.94 1.42
N PRO A 254 -10.01 -23.27 1.18
CA PRO A 254 -9.69 -23.83 -0.13
C PRO A 254 -10.62 -23.31 -1.24
N GLU A 255 -10.10 -23.11 -2.44
CA GLU A 255 -10.87 -22.66 -3.61
C GLU A 255 -12.06 -23.57 -3.92
N THR A 256 -11.92 -24.88 -3.69
CA THR A 256 -12.97 -25.86 -3.88
C THR A 256 -14.16 -25.63 -2.94
N ILE A 257 -13.90 -25.35 -1.66
CA ILE A 257 -14.92 -25.02 -0.68
C ILE A 257 -15.52 -23.65 -0.98
N TRP A 258 -14.65 -22.65 -1.30
CA TRP A 258 -15.08 -21.31 -1.60
C TRP A 258 -16.09 -21.27 -2.76
N ASN A 259 -15.73 -21.85 -3.89
CA ASN A 259 -16.56 -21.84 -5.10
C ASN A 259 -17.86 -22.67 -4.96
N HIS A 260 -17.91 -23.61 -4.00
CA HIS A 260 -19.10 -24.38 -3.73
C HIS A 260 -20.16 -23.56 -2.94
N TYR A 261 -19.72 -22.75 -1.98
CA TYR A 261 -20.64 -22.06 -1.05
C TYR A 261 -20.81 -20.57 -1.33
N LEU A 262 -19.88 -19.92 -2.02
CA LEU A 262 -19.89 -18.47 -2.23
C LEU A 262 -19.86 -18.09 -3.70
N PRO A 263 -20.87 -17.34 -4.17
CA PRO A 263 -20.98 -16.93 -5.59
C PRO A 263 -20.05 -15.72 -5.94
N VAL A 264 -19.08 -15.39 -5.07
CA VAL A 264 -18.19 -14.24 -5.24
C VAL A 264 -16.76 -14.70 -5.44
N ASP A 265 -16.04 -14.10 -6.40
CA ASP A 265 -14.61 -14.35 -6.59
C ASP A 265 -13.83 -14.05 -5.31
N LYS A 266 -13.07 -15.05 -4.84
CA LYS A 266 -12.30 -14.98 -3.59
C LYS A 266 -11.29 -13.83 -3.60
N THR A 267 -10.55 -13.68 -4.70
CA THR A 267 -9.53 -12.63 -4.84
C THR A 267 -10.16 -11.24 -4.78
N LEU A 268 -11.33 -11.09 -5.41
CA LEU A 268 -12.07 -9.84 -5.40
C LEU A 268 -12.51 -9.47 -3.99
N LEU A 269 -13.08 -10.44 -3.22
CA LEU A 269 -13.51 -10.18 -1.85
C LEU A 269 -12.33 -9.86 -0.93
N LEU A 270 -11.24 -10.63 -1.00
CA LEU A 270 -10.04 -10.36 -0.19
C LEU A 270 -9.44 -8.98 -0.51
N SER A 271 -9.39 -8.61 -1.79
CA SER A 271 -8.93 -7.29 -2.23
C SER A 271 -9.86 -6.17 -1.73
N ALA A 272 -11.17 -6.38 -1.77
CA ALA A 272 -12.15 -5.41 -1.26
C ALA A 272 -12.02 -5.23 0.25
N LEU A 273 -11.89 -6.31 1.02
CA LEU A 273 -11.65 -6.24 2.47
C LEU A 273 -10.36 -5.49 2.79
N PHE A 274 -9.29 -5.74 2.04
CA PHE A 274 -8.03 -5.05 2.23
C PHE A 274 -8.11 -3.56 1.82
N MET A 275 -8.62 -3.23 0.63
CA MET A 275 -8.64 -1.87 0.12
C MET A 275 -9.66 -0.98 0.84
N TYR A 276 -10.92 -1.42 0.91
CA TYR A 276 -12.01 -0.56 1.37
C TYR A 276 -12.22 -0.62 2.90
N PHE A 277 -12.03 -1.78 3.52
CA PHE A 277 -12.29 -1.91 4.95
C PHE A 277 -11.03 -1.78 5.81
N TYR A 278 -9.85 -2.18 5.31
CA TYR A 278 -8.60 -1.97 6.05
C TYR A 278 -7.96 -0.63 5.68
N LEU A 279 -7.54 -0.40 4.43
CA LEU A 279 -6.80 0.81 4.07
C LEU A 279 -7.63 2.08 4.24
N MET A 280 -8.87 2.10 3.71
CA MET A 280 -9.73 3.28 3.78
C MET A 280 -10.11 3.64 5.21
N SER A 281 -10.39 2.67 6.08
CA SER A 281 -10.74 2.95 7.48
C SER A 281 -9.62 3.66 8.25
N ILE A 282 -8.38 3.57 7.79
CA ILE A 282 -7.22 4.18 8.48
C ILE A 282 -6.88 5.55 7.90
N ILE A 283 -7.17 5.78 6.62
CA ILE A 283 -6.72 6.95 5.87
C ILE A 283 -7.72 8.12 5.95
N GLN A 284 -8.91 7.89 6.47
CA GLN A 284 -9.94 8.93 6.65
C GLN A 284 -9.55 10.00 7.71
#